data_d6336f747400e337b5d0c3f0da073144
#
_entry.id   d6336f747400e337b5d0c3f0da073144
#
_cell.length_a   1.000
_cell.length_b   1.000
_cell.length_c   1.000
_cell.angle_alpha   90.00
_cell.angle_beta   90.00
_cell.angle_gamma   90.00
#
_symmetry.space_group_name_H-M   'P 1'
#
loop_
_entity.id
_entity.type
_entity.pdbx_description
1 polymer ?
#
loop_
_entity_poly.entity_id
_entity_poly.type
_entity_poly.pdbx_seq_one_letter_code
_entity_poly.pdbx_strand_id
1 'polypeptide(L)'
;MQKKVLIVDDSALMRRVLSDIINSDNRFCVSKIVSNGLEALNLLIRDKKEFDAIILDINMPIMGGIEFLKELGIRKINATVIVVSTMAKEGAKETIQALELGAFDFVTKPESFLTKSNAYR
;
A
#
# COMPACT_ATOMS: atom_id res chain seq x y z
N MET A 1 19.27 -8.43 9.03
CA MET A 1 18.94 -7.80 7.75
C MET A 1 17.54 -7.20 7.81
N GLN A 2 17.40 -6.03 7.25
CA GLN A 2 16.10 -5.36 7.23
C GLN A 2 15.20 -5.93 6.14
N LYS A 3 13.90 -5.98 6.43
CA LYS A 3 12.88 -6.33 5.44
C LYS A 3 12.60 -5.12 4.56
N LYS A 4 12.56 -5.32 3.27
CA LYS A 4 12.37 -4.26 2.29
C LYS A 4 10.89 -4.07 1.98
N VAL A 5 10.44 -2.82 2.08
CA VAL A 5 9.03 -2.47 1.89
C VAL A 5 8.86 -1.54 0.69
N LEU A 6 7.87 -1.85 -0.13
CA LEU A 6 7.41 -0.98 -1.21
C LEU A 6 6.15 -0.24 -0.73
N ILE A 7 6.12 1.06 -0.88
CA ILE A 7 4.92 1.86 -0.58
C ILE A 7 4.27 2.30 -1.88
N VAL A 8 2.96 2.05 -2.00
CA VAL A 8 2.15 2.41 -3.17
C VAL A 8 0.98 3.25 -2.69
N ASP A 9 1.06 4.56 -2.89
CA ASP A 9 0.03 5.51 -2.45
C ASP A 9 0.16 6.78 -3.28
N ASP A 10 -0.95 7.34 -3.78
CA ASP A 10 -0.91 8.54 -4.58
C ASP A 10 -0.82 9.83 -3.76
N SER A 11 -1.00 9.75 -2.47
CA SER A 11 -0.90 10.91 -1.57
C SER A 11 0.54 11.11 -1.11
N ALA A 12 1.12 12.25 -1.43
CA ALA A 12 2.47 12.60 -0.99
C ALA A 12 2.57 12.61 0.53
N LEU A 13 1.54 13.10 1.20
CA LEU A 13 1.49 13.12 2.66
C LEU A 13 1.51 11.71 3.24
N MET A 14 0.66 10.84 2.72
CA MET A 14 0.61 9.46 3.21
C MET A 14 1.90 8.69 2.92
N ARG A 15 2.51 8.91 1.76
CA ARG A 15 3.79 8.29 1.46
C ARG A 15 4.84 8.67 2.50
N ARG A 16 4.88 9.94 2.88
CA ARG A 16 5.82 10.41 3.90
C ARG A 16 5.51 9.82 5.27
N VAL A 17 4.25 9.84 5.67
CA VAL A 17 3.82 9.30 6.98
C VAL A 17 4.17 7.83 7.08
N LEU A 18 3.80 7.06 6.07
CA LEU A 18 4.09 5.62 6.06
C LEU A 18 5.58 5.35 6.05
N SER A 19 6.35 6.13 5.29
CA SER A 19 7.81 5.99 5.26
C SER A 19 8.42 6.24 6.64
N ASP A 20 7.99 7.30 7.32
CA ASP A 20 8.50 7.63 8.63
C ASP A 20 8.19 6.53 9.65
N ILE A 21 6.96 6.01 9.61
CA ILE A 21 6.55 4.92 10.51
C ILE A 21 7.39 3.67 10.28
N ILE A 22 7.52 3.25 9.03
CA ILE A 22 8.23 2.03 8.68
C ILE A 22 9.73 2.17 8.98
N ASN A 23 10.32 3.30 8.61
CA ASN A 23 11.75 3.54 8.84
C ASN A 23 12.09 3.73 10.31
N SER A 24 11.10 4.02 11.16
CA SER A 24 11.35 4.14 12.60
C SER A 24 11.60 2.79 13.29
N ASP A 25 11.29 1.70 12.61
CA ASP A 25 11.52 0.35 13.14
C ASP A 25 12.72 -0.27 12.44
N ASN A 26 13.73 -0.62 13.21
CA ASN A 26 15.00 -1.13 12.67
C ASN A 26 14.88 -2.44 11.89
N ARG A 27 13.74 -3.14 12.03
CA ARG A 27 13.51 -4.39 11.29
C ARG A 27 13.16 -4.16 9.83
N PHE A 28 12.79 -2.93 9.47
CA PHE A 28 12.27 -2.62 8.14
C PHE A 28 12.98 -1.43 7.53
N CYS A 29 12.95 -1.37 6.20
CA CYS A 29 13.36 -0.17 5.48
C CYS A 29 12.44 0.03 4.27
N VAL A 30 12.15 1.27 3.95
CA VAL A 30 11.41 1.59 2.73
C VAL A 30 12.39 1.55 1.57
N SER A 31 12.20 0.60 0.66
CA SER A 31 13.10 0.39 -0.47
C SER A 31 12.68 1.22 -1.68
N LYS A 32 11.38 1.30 -1.95
CA LYS A 32 10.85 2.07 -3.07
C LYS A 32 9.50 2.66 -2.69
N ILE A 33 9.16 3.77 -3.33
CA ILE A 33 7.88 4.46 -3.17
C ILE A 33 7.37 4.80 -4.55
N VAL A 34 6.13 4.40 -4.84
CA VAL A 34 5.48 4.73 -6.11
C VAL A 34 4.09 5.28 -5.86
N SER A 35 3.48 5.89 -6.88
CA SER A 35 2.24 6.65 -6.72
C SER A 35 0.99 5.98 -7.27
N ASN A 36 1.11 4.84 -7.92
CA ASN A 36 -0.05 4.11 -8.43
C ASN A 36 0.28 2.63 -8.65
N GLY A 37 -0.78 1.85 -8.92
CA GLY A 37 -0.63 0.41 -9.09
C GLY A 37 0.15 -0.01 -10.32
N LEU A 38 0.10 0.79 -11.39
CA LEU A 38 0.83 0.46 -12.61
C LEU A 38 2.35 0.54 -12.39
N GLU A 39 2.81 1.60 -11.72
CA GLU A 39 4.23 1.72 -11.38
C GLU A 39 4.68 0.55 -10.50
N ALA A 40 3.85 0.18 -9.52
CA ALA A 40 4.15 -0.95 -8.64
C ALA A 40 4.22 -2.26 -9.43
N LEU A 41 3.27 -2.49 -10.32
CA LEU A 41 3.23 -3.70 -11.14
C LEU A 41 4.48 -3.82 -12.00
N ASN A 42 4.89 -2.73 -12.64
CA ASN A 42 6.09 -2.71 -13.47
C ASN A 42 7.35 -3.03 -12.66
N LEU A 43 7.45 -2.53 -11.44
CA LEU A 43 8.55 -2.88 -10.54
C LEU A 43 8.58 -4.37 -10.24
N LEU A 44 7.43 -4.96 -9.92
CA LEU A 44 7.37 -6.38 -9.58
C LEU A 44 7.67 -7.28 -10.76
N ILE A 45 7.30 -6.86 -11.96
CA ILE A 45 7.64 -7.61 -13.18
C ILE A 45 9.14 -7.65 -13.40
N ARG A 46 9.83 -6.52 -13.14
CA ARG A 46 11.29 -6.45 -13.31
C ARG A 46 12.04 -7.14 -12.19
N ASP A 47 11.62 -6.92 -10.93
CA ASP A 47 12.34 -7.37 -9.74
C ASP A 47 11.43 -8.05 -8.73
N LYS A 48 11.04 -9.28 -9.02
CA LYS A 48 10.07 -10.02 -8.21
C LYS A 48 10.48 -10.23 -6.76
N LYS A 49 11.76 -10.25 -6.48
CA LYS A 49 12.28 -10.61 -5.16
C LYS A 49 12.76 -9.42 -4.35
N GLU A 50 12.59 -8.20 -4.85
CA GLU A 50 13.13 -7.04 -4.18
C GLU A 50 12.38 -6.66 -2.90
N PHE A 51 11.10 -6.98 -2.81
CA PHE A 51 10.26 -6.50 -1.71
C PHE A 51 9.76 -7.64 -0.84
N ASP A 52 9.91 -7.49 0.48
CA ASP A 52 9.36 -8.42 1.45
C ASP A 52 7.90 -8.13 1.75
N ALA A 53 7.48 -6.88 1.61
CA ALA A 53 6.10 -6.47 1.81
C ALA A 53 5.76 -5.26 0.94
N ILE A 54 4.48 -5.13 0.62
CA ILE A 54 3.95 -4.01 -0.14
C ILE A 54 2.85 -3.36 0.68
N ILE A 55 2.96 -2.07 0.93
CA ILE A 55 1.91 -1.27 1.56
C ILE A 55 1.13 -0.61 0.43
N LEU A 56 -0.13 -0.93 0.30
CA LEU A 56 -0.94 -0.60 -0.85
C LEU A 56 -2.17 0.20 -0.47
N ASP A 57 -2.30 1.39 -1.04
CA ASP A 57 -3.54 2.15 -1.00
C ASP A 57 -4.54 1.56 -2.00
N ILE A 58 -5.82 1.74 -1.77
CA ILE A 58 -6.86 1.20 -2.65
C ILE A 58 -7.21 2.19 -3.76
N ASN A 59 -7.46 3.44 -3.40
CA ASN A 59 -7.94 4.44 -4.36
C ASN A 59 -6.81 5.26 -4.93
N MET A 60 -6.42 4.94 -6.16
CA MET A 60 -5.34 5.61 -6.86
C MET A 60 -5.71 5.79 -8.33
N PRO A 61 -5.17 6.83 -8.99
CA PRO A 61 -5.39 7.02 -10.43
C PRO A 61 -4.60 5.97 -11.23
N ILE A 62 -4.91 5.86 -12.50
CA ILE A 62 -4.25 4.99 -13.48
C ILE A 62 -4.53 3.51 -13.19
N MET A 63 -4.04 2.99 -12.08
CA MET A 63 -4.35 1.64 -11.62
C MET A 63 -4.50 1.69 -10.10
N GLY A 64 -5.69 1.37 -9.61
CA GLY A 64 -5.97 1.32 -8.18
C GLY A 64 -5.50 0.02 -7.54
N GLY A 65 -5.69 -0.05 -6.21
CA GLY A 65 -5.22 -1.22 -5.45
C GLY A 65 -5.92 -2.52 -5.80
N ILE A 66 -7.23 -2.47 -6.03
CA ILE A 66 -7.99 -3.68 -6.40
C ILE A 66 -7.51 -4.22 -7.74
N GLU A 67 -7.37 -3.35 -8.74
CA GLU A 67 -6.89 -3.76 -10.05
C GLU A 67 -5.47 -4.31 -9.98
N PHE A 68 -4.62 -3.69 -9.17
CA PHE A 68 -3.26 -4.15 -8.94
C PHE A 68 -3.27 -5.58 -8.37
N LEU A 69 -4.10 -5.84 -7.37
CA LEU A 69 -4.21 -7.18 -6.77
C LEU A 69 -4.70 -8.21 -7.79
N LYS A 70 -5.66 -7.84 -8.63
CA LYS A 70 -6.14 -8.72 -9.71
C LYS A 70 -5.01 -9.06 -10.67
N GLU A 71 -4.19 -8.08 -11.04
CA GLU A 71 -3.06 -8.30 -11.93
C GLU A 71 -2.01 -9.24 -11.32
N LEU A 72 -1.76 -9.12 -10.01
CA LEU A 72 -0.87 -10.06 -9.33
C LEU A 72 -1.38 -11.48 -9.44
N GLY A 73 -2.68 -11.68 -9.26
CA GLY A 73 -3.31 -13.00 -9.38
C GLY A 73 -3.22 -13.56 -10.78
N ILE A 74 -3.53 -12.76 -11.78
CA ILE A 74 -3.49 -13.16 -13.20
C ILE A 74 -2.07 -13.58 -13.58
N ARG A 75 -1.07 -12.82 -13.15
CA ARG A 75 0.33 -13.06 -13.49
C ARG A 75 1.01 -14.05 -12.54
N LYS A 76 0.29 -14.52 -11.53
CA LYS A 76 0.82 -15.47 -10.53
C LYS A 76 2.07 -14.91 -9.83
N ILE A 77 2.05 -13.63 -9.53
CA ILE A 77 3.11 -12.97 -8.76
C ILE A 77 2.76 -13.06 -7.29
N ASN A 78 3.59 -13.76 -6.51
CA ASN A 78 3.41 -13.85 -5.08
C ASN A 78 4.01 -12.62 -4.39
N ALA A 79 3.21 -11.96 -3.59
CA ALA A 79 3.65 -10.78 -2.83
C ALA A 79 2.85 -10.70 -1.54
N THR A 80 3.48 -10.24 -0.49
CA THR A 80 2.80 -9.96 0.78
C THR A 80 2.30 -8.54 0.75
N VAL A 81 1.00 -8.36 0.63
CA VAL A 81 0.37 -7.05 0.47
C VAL A 81 -0.44 -6.71 1.71
N ILE A 82 -0.13 -5.55 2.31
CA ILE A 82 -0.91 -4.97 3.40
C ILE A 82 -1.66 -3.77 2.82
N VAL A 83 -2.98 -3.82 2.87
CA VAL A 83 -3.81 -2.74 2.33
C VAL A 83 -4.03 -1.68 3.40
N VAL A 84 -3.87 -0.42 3.01
CA VAL A 84 -4.19 0.72 3.88
C VAL A 84 -5.46 1.36 3.34
N SER A 85 -6.51 1.37 4.17
CA SER A 85 -7.82 1.84 3.73
C SER A 85 -8.41 2.86 4.69
N THR A 86 -9.38 3.64 4.20
CA THR A 86 -10.12 4.56 5.04
C THR A 86 -11.16 3.79 5.86
N MET A 87 -11.67 4.41 6.92
CA MET A 87 -12.73 3.82 7.73
C MET A 87 -14.12 4.06 7.14
N ALA A 88 -14.23 4.72 5.99
CA ALA A 88 -15.49 4.97 5.33
C ALA A 88 -16.14 3.64 4.91
N LYS A 89 -17.47 3.64 4.79
CA LYS A 89 -18.22 2.44 4.37
C LYS A 89 -17.74 1.91 3.03
N GLU A 90 -17.43 2.81 2.11
CA GLU A 90 -16.89 2.47 0.80
C GLU A 90 -15.55 1.74 0.95
N GLY A 91 -14.70 2.23 1.85
CA GLY A 91 -13.42 1.61 2.13
C GLY A 91 -13.55 0.21 2.72
N ALA A 92 -14.57 -0.02 3.54
CA ALA A 92 -14.78 -1.33 4.15
C ALA A 92 -15.09 -2.40 3.10
N LYS A 93 -15.94 -2.08 2.12
CA LYS A 93 -16.29 -2.99 1.04
C LYS A 93 -15.05 -3.34 0.21
N GLU A 94 -14.28 -2.34 -0.16
CA GLU A 94 -13.08 -2.53 -0.96
C GLU A 94 -12.00 -3.30 -0.20
N THR A 95 -11.91 -3.09 1.11
CA THR A 95 -10.99 -3.83 1.97
C THR A 95 -11.31 -5.32 1.96
N ILE A 96 -12.59 -5.67 2.08
CA ILE A 96 -13.01 -7.07 2.02
C ILE A 96 -12.66 -7.66 0.66
N GLN A 97 -12.93 -6.93 -0.41
CA GLN A 97 -12.59 -7.37 -1.75
C GLN A 97 -11.08 -7.60 -1.90
N ALA A 98 -10.27 -6.71 -1.34
CA ALA A 98 -8.82 -6.84 -1.39
C ALA A 98 -8.35 -8.12 -0.69
N LEU A 99 -8.92 -8.43 0.47
CA LEU A 99 -8.60 -9.67 1.18
C LEU A 99 -8.98 -10.91 0.37
N GLU A 100 -10.15 -10.87 -0.28
CA GLU A 100 -10.58 -11.96 -1.17
C GLU A 100 -9.64 -12.16 -2.36
N LEU A 101 -9.01 -11.08 -2.81
CA LEU A 101 -8.06 -11.12 -3.93
C LEU A 101 -6.64 -11.50 -3.50
N GLY A 102 -6.43 -11.75 -2.22
CA GLY A 102 -5.16 -12.27 -1.73
C GLY A 102 -4.31 -11.32 -0.92
N ALA A 103 -4.81 -10.13 -0.56
CA ALA A 103 -4.09 -9.27 0.36
C ALA A 103 -3.91 -10.01 1.70
N PHE A 104 -2.74 -9.88 2.29
CA PHE A 104 -2.42 -10.58 3.53
C PHE A 104 -3.22 -10.04 4.71
N ASP A 105 -3.34 -8.72 4.78
CA ASP A 105 -4.03 -8.05 5.88
C ASP A 105 -4.34 -6.62 5.46
N PHE A 106 -4.99 -5.88 6.35
CA PHE A 106 -5.28 -4.48 6.13
C PHE A 106 -5.04 -3.67 7.41
N VAL A 107 -4.80 -2.37 7.22
CA VAL A 107 -4.68 -1.41 8.29
C VAL A 107 -5.52 -0.20 7.91
N THR A 108 -6.28 0.35 8.84
CA THR A 108 -7.03 1.57 8.57
C THR A 108 -6.12 2.78 8.66
N LYS A 109 -6.31 3.73 7.74
CA LYS A 109 -5.59 5.00 7.80
C LYS A 109 -5.95 5.70 9.12
N PRO A 110 -4.96 6.28 9.79
CA PRO A 110 -5.24 6.98 11.06
C PRO A 110 -6.10 8.22 10.80
N GLU A 111 -7.37 8.10 11.04
CA GLU A 111 -8.34 9.18 10.85
C GLU A 111 -7.99 10.39 11.70
N SER A 112 -7.52 10.15 12.92
CA SER A 112 -7.05 11.21 13.80
C SER A 112 -5.92 12.02 13.18
N PHE A 113 -5.09 11.41 12.35
CA PHE A 113 -4.01 12.10 11.66
C PHE A 113 -4.55 13.10 10.64
N LEU A 114 -5.52 12.67 9.84
CA LEU A 114 -6.17 13.54 8.86
C LEU A 114 -6.96 14.66 9.54
N THR A 115 -7.63 14.34 10.63
CA THR A 115 -8.39 15.31 11.42
C THR A 115 -7.49 16.37 12.03
N LYS A 116 -6.35 15.97 12.58
CA LYS A 116 -5.38 16.91 13.13
C LYS A 116 -4.85 17.86 12.05
N SER A 117 -4.54 17.33 10.89
CA SER A 117 -4.09 18.13 9.76
C SER A 117 -5.13 19.20 9.40
N ASN A 118 -6.40 18.88 9.46
CA ASN A 118 -7.48 19.82 9.19
C ASN A 118 -7.68 20.82 10.32
N ALA A 119 -7.50 20.38 11.56
CA ALA A 119 -7.74 21.23 12.74
C ALA A 119 -6.74 22.36 12.87
N TYR A 120 -5.54 22.22 12.35
CA TYR A 120 -4.48 23.22 12.45
C TYR A 120 -4.43 24.21 11.29
N ARG A 121 -5.42 24.22 10.45
CA ARG A 121 -5.48 25.14 9.31
C ARG A 121 -6.17 26.45 9.64
#